data_e53cc7014e3a4c5c21d4f9ed279d2c83
#
_entry.id   e53cc7014e3a4c5c21d4f9ed279d2c83
#
_cell.length_a   1.000
_cell.length_b   1.000
_cell.length_c   1.000
_cell.angle_alpha   90.00
_cell.angle_beta   90.00
_cell.angle_gamma   90.00
#
_symmetry.space_group_name_H-M   'P 1'
#
loop_
_entity.id
_entity.type
_entity.pdbx_description
1 polymer ?
#
loop_
_entity_poly.entity_id
_entity_poly.type
_entity_poly.pdbx_seq_one_letter_code
_entity_poly.pdbx_strand_id
1 'polypeptide(L)'
;YTLSLHDALPILLAEHIRALIQEGREFDDVCEEMLRYRHHTHLLFSLESLANLARNGRVKPAVAAVARMLNIRVIGKASDVGELDVLCKTRGEHGALERLVLELKGHGYTNGKVIIAHCGNPAAAERLMHMVRAVFEGAQVRVTECGGLCSYYAELGGLMVGFEDADA
;
A
#
# COMPACT_ATOMS: atom_id res chain seq x y z
N TYR A 1 7.94 17.10 2.13
CA TYR A 1 8.70 15.89 1.75
C TYR A 1 7.81 14.69 2.03
N THR A 2 7.15 14.21 0.99
CA THR A 2 6.26 13.06 0.99
C THR A 2 7.05 11.79 1.32
N LEU A 3 6.48 10.96 2.16
CA LEU A 3 7.03 9.63 2.43
C LEU A 3 6.88 8.79 1.18
N SER A 4 8.01 8.44 0.62
CA SER A 4 8.08 7.61 -0.55
C SER A 4 8.05 6.13 -0.16
N LEU A 5 6.88 5.60 0.15
CA LEU A 5 6.64 4.16 0.12
C LEU A 5 6.38 3.76 -1.34
N HIS A 6 7.45 3.82 -2.15
CA HIS A 6 7.38 4.04 -3.59
C HIS A 6 7.12 2.81 -4.45
N ASP A 7 6.87 1.63 -3.89
CA ASP A 7 6.83 0.44 -4.75
C ASP A 7 5.42 0.02 -5.20
N ALA A 8 4.37 0.38 -4.46
CA ALA A 8 3.00 0.00 -4.84
C ALA A 8 2.26 1.13 -5.57
N LEU A 9 2.12 2.29 -4.92
CA LEU A 9 1.34 3.40 -5.46
C LEU A 9 1.96 4.03 -6.73
N PRO A 10 3.27 4.37 -6.79
CA PRO A 10 3.87 4.90 -8.01
C PRO A 10 3.86 3.96 -9.20
N ILE A 11 3.80 2.65 -8.95
CA ILE A 11 3.65 1.68 -10.04
C ILE A 11 2.28 1.85 -10.70
N LEU A 12 1.19 2.00 -9.91
CA LEU A 12 -0.14 2.27 -10.45
C LEU A 12 -0.16 3.55 -11.28
N LEU A 13 0.41 4.64 -10.74
CA LEU A 13 0.49 5.92 -11.44
C LEU A 13 1.29 5.80 -12.75
N ALA A 14 2.45 5.14 -12.73
CA ALA A 14 3.29 4.96 -13.92
C ALA A 14 2.60 4.10 -14.99
N GLU A 15 1.89 3.05 -14.59
CA GLU A 15 1.13 2.20 -15.51
C GLU A 15 -0.05 2.96 -16.13
N HIS A 16 -0.73 3.81 -15.36
CA HIS A 16 -1.80 4.63 -15.88
C HIS A 16 -1.29 5.68 -16.88
N ILE A 17 -0.22 6.40 -16.56
CA ILE A 17 0.47 7.31 -17.49
C ILE A 17 0.84 6.57 -18.79
N ARG A 18 1.44 5.40 -18.68
CA ARG A 18 1.84 4.60 -19.83
C ARG A 18 0.64 4.24 -20.72
N ALA A 19 -0.49 3.88 -20.13
CA ALA A 19 -1.71 3.56 -20.86
C ALA A 19 -2.21 4.78 -21.64
N LEU A 20 -2.30 5.94 -21.00
CA LEU A 20 -2.73 7.20 -21.65
C LEU A 20 -1.82 7.61 -22.83
N ILE A 21 -0.50 7.44 -22.66
CA ILE A 21 0.46 7.70 -23.76
C ILE A 21 0.25 6.70 -24.91
N GLN A 22 -0.01 5.44 -24.62
CA GLN A 22 -0.28 4.42 -25.65
C GLN A 22 -1.60 4.66 -26.39
N GLU A 23 -2.58 5.30 -25.75
CA GLU A 23 -3.83 5.78 -26.35
C GLU A 23 -3.64 7.04 -27.23
N GLY A 24 -2.45 7.62 -27.23
CA GLY A 24 -2.14 8.84 -28.00
C GLY A 24 -2.68 10.13 -27.38
N ARG A 25 -2.91 10.15 -26.06
CA ARG A 25 -3.37 11.36 -25.36
C ARG A 25 -2.29 12.45 -25.39
N GLU A 26 -2.72 13.70 -25.53
CA GLU A 26 -1.83 14.85 -25.46
C GLU A 26 -1.33 15.08 -24.02
N PHE A 27 -0.19 15.77 -23.88
CA PHE A 27 0.48 15.96 -22.58
C PHE A 27 -0.43 16.62 -21.55
N ASP A 28 -1.16 17.66 -21.92
CA ASP A 28 -2.05 18.37 -20.98
C ASP A 28 -3.20 17.49 -20.51
N ASP A 29 -3.79 16.68 -21.39
CA ASP A 29 -4.83 15.69 -21.05
C ASP A 29 -4.29 14.64 -20.09
N VAL A 30 -3.05 14.17 -20.29
CA VAL A 30 -2.40 13.22 -19.37
C VAL A 30 -2.22 13.86 -17.99
N CYS A 31 -1.80 15.13 -17.93
CA CYS A 31 -1.63 15.84 -16.67
C CYS A 31 -2.95 15.99 -15.91
N GLU A 32 -4.04 16.38 -16.58
CA GLU A 32 -5.36 16.53 -15.97
C GLU A 32 -5.87 15.18 -15.45
N GLU A 33 -5.78 14.12 -16.25
CA GLU A 33 -6.18 12.79 -15.87
C GLU A 33 -5.39 12.27 -14.67
N MET A 34 -4.08 12.49 -14.63
CA MET A 34 -3.25 12.08 -13.49
C MET A 34 -3.55 12.84 -12.20
N LEU A 35 -3.95 14.12 -12.30
CA LEU A 35 -4.41 14.89 -11.15
C LEU A 35 -5.72 14.32 -10.57
N ARG A 36 -6.61 13.80 -11.43
CA ARG A 36 -7.83 13.10 -11.03
C ARG A 36 -7.51 11.72 -10.45
N TYR A 37 -6.80 10.89 -11.21
CA TYR A 37 -6.50 9.49 -10.87
C TYR A 37 -5.78 9.33 -9.53
N ARG A 38 -4.88 10.25 -9.17
CA ARG A 38 -4.16 10.18 -7.89
C ARG A 38 -5.08 10.23 -6.65
N HIS A 39 -6.29 10.80 -6.78
CA HIS A 39 -7.26 10.86 -5.68
C HIS A 39 -8.03 9.55 -5.51
N HIS A 40 -7.98 8.69 -6.53
CA HIS A 40 -8.61 7.37 -6.56
C HIS A 40 -7.60 6.24 -6.34
N THR A 41 -6.36 6.59 -5.96
CA THR A 41 -5.33 5.60 -5.63
C THR A 41 -4.97 5.69 -4.16
N HIS A 42 -4.89 4.54 -3.51
CA HIS A 42 -4.72 4.42 -2.07
C HIS A 42 -3.56 3.49 -1.72
N LEU A 43 -2.95 3.72 -0.57
CA LEU A 43 -1.91 2.87 -0.01
C LEU A 43 -2.30 2.42 1.40
N LEU A 44 -2.34 1.10 1.59
CA LEU A 44 -2.39 0.45 2.90
C LEU A 44 -1.05 -0.20 3.20
N PHE A 45 -0.75 -0.40 4.47
CA PHE A 45 0.44 -1.14 4.89
C PHE A 45 0.18 -2.02 6.12
N SER A 46 0.98 -3.07 6.24
CA SER A 46 1.12 -3.90 7.44
C SER A 46 2.58 -4.00 7.81
N LEU A 47 2.99 -3.45 8.95
CA LEU A 47 4.38 -3.41 9.39
C LEU A 47 4.54 -4.08 10.76
N GLU A 48 5.63 -4.86 10.92
CA GLU A 48 6.03 -5.47 12.19
C GLU A 48 6.79 -4.49 13.07
N SER A 49 7.48 -3.55 12.46
CA SER A 49 8.30 -2.54 13.12
C SER A 49 8.07 -1.18 12.49
N LEU A 50 8.15 -0.14 13.29
CA LEU A 50 8.15 1.26 12.86
C LEU A 50 9.47 1.95 13.28
N ALA A 51 10.51 1.17 13.59
CA ALA A 51 11.74 1.71 14.15
C ALA A 51 12.47 2.66 13.20
N ASN A 52 12.59 2.29 11.93
CA ASN A 52 13.26 3.12 10.93
C ASN A 52 12.41 4.35 10.56
N LEU A 53 11.09 4.22 10.55
CA LEU A 53 10.17 5.36 10.38
C LEU A 53 10.31 6.37 11.53
N ALA A 54 10.39 5.89 12.77
CA ALA A 54 10.59 6.76 13.94
C ALA A 54 11.96 7.44 13.97
N ARG A 55 13.04 6.70 13.64
CA ARG A 55 14.40 7.25 13.56
C ARG A 55 14.52 8.40 12.57
N ASN A 56 13.72 8.35 11.52
CA ASN A 56 13.71 9.37 10.47
C ASN A 56 12.57 10.40 10.62
N GLY A 57 11.93 10.44 11.79
CA GLY A 57 10.88 11.43 12.10
C GLY A 57 9.60 11.28 11.25
N ARG A 58 9.34 10.08 10.72
CA ARG A 58 8.19 9.79 9.85
C ARG A 58 6.96 9.28 10.60
N VAL A 59 7.15 8.88 11.85
CA VAL A 59 6.08 8.57 12.81
C VAL A 59 6.47 9.09 14.19
N LYS A 60 5.47 9.41 15.00
CA LYS A 60 5.71 9.86 16.38
C LYS A 60 6.33 8.72 17.21
N PRO A 61 7.31 8.98 18.10
CA PRO A 61 7.98 7.94 18.89
C PRO A 61 7.01 7.07 19.71
N ALA A 62 5.91 7.65 20.20
CA ALA A 62 4.88 6.90 20.94
C ALA A 62 4.18 5.85 20.06
N VAL A 63 4.02 6.09 18.76
CA VAL A 63 3.46 5.14 17.80
C VAL A 63 4.44 3.99 17.54
N ALA A 64 5.74 4.31 17.41
CA ALA A 64 6.79 3.32 17.21
C ALA A 64 7.01 2.38 18.42
N ALA A 65 6.81 2.88 19.64
CA ALA A 65 6.97 2.08 20.87
C ALA A 65 6.01 0.88 20.90
N VAL A 66 4.85 0.99 20.31
CA VAL A 66 3.82 -0.05 20.29
C VAL A 66 4.14 -1.17 19.31
N ALA A 67 4.81 -0.87 18.20
CA ALA A 67 5.21 -1.87 17.20
C ALA A 67 6.34 -2.80 17.67
N ARG A 68 6.93 -2.55 18.86
CA ARG A 68 7.95 -3.41 19.45
C ARG A 68 7.38 -4.59 20.27
N MET A 69 6.05 -4.69 20.37
CA MET A 69 5.43 -5.81 21.09
C MET A 69 5.48 -7.06 20.22
N LEU A 70 5.86 -8.17 20.83
CA LEU A 70 5.98 -9.47 20.14
C LEU A 70 4.68 -9.83 19.40
N ASN A 71 4.83 -10.15 18.12
CA ASN A 71 3.75 -10.60 17.23
C ASN A 71 2.61 -9.57 17.04
N ILE A 72 2.89 -8.27 17.19
CA ILE A 72 1.96 -7.20 16.85
C ILE A 72 2.33 -6.62 15.48
N ARG A 73 1.34 -6.46 14.62
CA ARG A 73 1.45 -5.77 13.34
C ARG A 73 0.64 -4.50 13.35
N VAL A 74 1.22 -3.43 12.83
CA VAL A 74 0.56 -2.14 12.68
C VAL A 74 -0.02 -2.06 11.28
N ILE A 75 -1.31 -1.83 11.18
CA ILE A 75 -2.03 -1.60 9.94
C ILE A 75 -2.29 -0.11 9.83
N GLY A 76 -2.01 0.45 8.68
CA GLY A 76 -2.23 1.87 8.42
C GLY A 76 -2.38 2.19 6.94
N LYS A 77 -2.50 3.48 6.67
CA LYS A 77 -2.64 4.03 5.33
C LYS A 77 -1.74 5.23 5.11
N ALA A 78 -1.49 5.59 3.85
CA ALA A 78 -1.00 6.91 3.52
C ALA A 78 -2.14 7.93 3.66
N SER A 79 -1.86 9.08 4.25
CA SER A 79 -2.79 10.21 4.32
C SER A 79 -2.65 11.09 3.07
N ASP A 80 -3.63 11.95 2.82
CA ASP A 80 -3.65 12.89 1.69
C ASP A 80 -2.50 13.92 1.76
N VAL A 81 -1.93 14.11 2.94
CA VAL A 81 -0.76 15.00 3.17
C VAL A 81 0.57 14.25 3.12
N GLY A 82 0.55 12.95 2.80
CA GLY A 82 1.75 12.12 2.65
C GLY A 82 2.35 11.65 3.98
N GLU A 83 1.59 11.64 5.06
CA GLU A 83 1.94 11.04 6.35
C GLU A 83 1.42 9.61 6.45
N LEU A 84 1.90 8.87 7.44
CA LEU A 84 1.40 7.53 7.74
C LEU A 84 0.41 7.56 8.90
N ASP A 85 -0.84 7.25 8.59
CA ASP A 85 -1.91 7.11 9.57
C ASP A 85 -2.02 5.66 10.04
N VAL A 86 -1.96 5.45 11.34
CA VAL A 86 -2.21 4.14 11.94
C VAL A 86 -3.72 3.92 12.10
N LEU A 87 -4.25 2.90 11.44
CA LEU A 87 -5.65 2.52 11.51
C LEU A 87 -5.92 1.62 12.72
N CYS A 88 -5.13 0.56 12.84
CA CYS A 88 -5.26 -0.38 13.96
C CYS A 88 -4.01 -1.23 14.18
N LYS A 89 -4.09 -2.12 15.16
CA LYS A 89 -3.08 -3.11 15.49
C LYS A 89 -3.73 -4.49 15.48
N THR A 90 -3.01 -5.46 14.93
CA THR A 90 -3.48 -6.84 14.87
C THR A 90 -2.46 -7.75 15.54
N ARG A 91 -2.89 -8.92 15.95
CA ARG A 91 -2.00 -9.95 16.46
C ARG A 91 -1.75 -11.00 15.39
N GLY A 92 -0.48 -11.23 15.11
CA GLY A 92 -0.06 -12.21 14.11
C GLY A 92 -0.30 -11.77 12.66
N GLU A 93 0.30 -12.52 11.76
CA GLU A 93 0.27 -12.24 10.33
C GLU A 93 -1.13 -12.45 9.73
N HIS A 94 -1.78 -13.56 10.09
CA HIS A 94 -3.11 -13.87 9.54
C HIS A 94 -4.13 -12.77 9.82
N GLY A 95 -4.22 -12.30 11.07
CA GLY A 95 -5.11 -11.19 11.43
C GLY A 95 -4.76 -9.88 10.72
N ALA A 96 -3.48 -9.67 10.38
CA ALA A 96 -3.07 -8.52 9.59
C ALA A 96 -3.55 -8.61 8.14
N LEU A 97 -3.46 -9.80 7.52
CA LEU A 97 -3.95 -10.02 6.15
C LEU A 97 -5.48 -9.86 6.06
N GLU A 98 -6.22 -10.43 7.01
CA GLU A 98 -7.68 -10.24 7.09
C GLU A 98 -8.04 -8.75 7.22
N ARG A 99 -7.32 -8.03 8.07
CA ARG A 99 -7.55 -6.59 8.25
C ARG A 99 -7.27 -5.79 6.99
N LEU A 100 -6.19 -6.09 6.25
CA LEU A 100 -5.91 -5.44 4.97
C LEU A 100 -7.04 -5.65 3.96
N VAL A 101 -7.62 -6.84 3.87
CA VAL A 101 -8.76 -7.12 2.99
C VAL A 101 -9.99 -6.32 3.41
N LEU A 102 -10.25 -6.18 4.71
CA LEU A 102 -11.35 -5.35 5.22
C LEU A 102 -11.13 -3.86 4.93
N GLU A 103 -9.88 -3.40 5.05
CA GLU A 103 -9.52 -2.01 4.74
C GLU A 103 -9.64 -1.70 3.24
N LEU A 104 -9.27 -2.63 2.34
CA LEU A 104 -9.52 -2.49 0.90
C LEU A 104 -11.00 -2.20 0.63
N LYS A 105 -11.87 -3.00 1.22
CA LYS A 105 -13.33 -2.81 1.09
C LYS A 105 -13.80 -1.48 1.69
N GLY A 106 -13.27 -1.13 2.86
CA GLY A 106 -13.61 0.11 3.57
C GLY A 106 -13.17 1.38 2.84
N HIS A 107 -12.14 1.28 1.99
CA HIS A 107 -11.64 2.39 1.16
C HIS A 107 -12.13 2.32 -0.29
N GLY A 108 -13.25 1.66 -0.54
CA GLY A 108 -13.94 1.71 -1.84
C GLY A 108 -13.39 0.76 -2.92
N TYR A 109 -12.44 -0.14 -2.59
CA TYR A 109 -11.99 -1.13 -3.57
C TYR A 109 -13.12 -2.12 -3.88
N THR A 110 -13.41 -2.30 -5.16
CA THR A 110 -14.41 -3.26 -5.67
C THR A 110 -13.82 -4.25 -6.65
N ASN A 111 -12.94 -3.77 -7.53
CA ASN A 111 -12.24 -4.55 -8.55
C ASN A 111 -11.06 -3.70 -9.08
N GLY A 112 -10.39 -4.13 -10.15
CA GLY A 112 -9.30 -3.38 -10.77
C GLY A 112 -7.93 -3.75 -10.23
N LYS A 113 -6.98 -2.81 -10.29
CA LYS A 113 -5.58 -3.08 -9.98
C LYS A 113 -5.28 -3.03 -8.49
N VAL A 114 -4.55 -4.03 -8.03
CA VAL A 114 -3.93 -4.09 -6.70
C VAL A 114 -2.47 -4.49 -6.85
N ILE A 115 -1.57 -3.74 -6.24
CA ILE A 115 -0.15 -4.07 -6.17
C ILE A 115 0.21 -4.36 -4.72
N ILE A 116 0.67 -5.56 -4.45
CA ILE A 116 1.16 -5.99 -3.14
C ILE A 116 2.69 -6.03 -3.20
N ALA A 117 3.33 -5.10 -2.51
CA ALA A 117 4.79 -5.09 -2.35
C ALA A 117 5.17 -5.67 -0.99
N HIS A 118 6.19 -6.52 -0.94
CA HIS A 118 6.66 -7.17 0.30
C HIS A 118 8.14 -6.93 0.55
N CYS A 119 8.52 -6.86 1.82
CA CYS A 119 9.91 -6.84 2.24
C CYS A 119 10.29 -8.21 2.85
N GLY A 120 10.91 -9.07 2.03
CA GLY A 120 11.34 -10.40 2.44
C GLY A 120 10.22 -11.33 2.93
N ASN A 121 8.97 -11.12 2.51
CA ASN A 121 7.81 -11.91 2.95
C ASN A 121 6.90 -12.33 1.79
N PRO A 122 7.41 -13.07 0.79
CA PRO A 122 6.61 -13.46 -0.39
C PRO A 122 5.42 -14.35 0.00
N ALA A 123 5.57 -15.22 0.99
CA ALA A 123 4.50 -16.12 1.39
C ALA A 123 3.27 -15.40 1.95
N ALA A 124 3.44 -14.31 2.72
CA ALA A 124 2.33 -13.49 3.18
C ALA A 124 1.70 -12.68 2.03
N ALA A 125 2.51 -12.16 1.11
CA ALA A 125 2.03 -11.45 -0.06
C ALA A 125 1.18 -12.34 -0.98
N GLU A 126 1.60 -13.58 -1.21
CA GLU A 126 0.83 -14.57 -1.97
C GLU A 126 -0.49 -14.93 -1.26
N ARG A 127 -0.46 -15.15 0.06
CA ARG A 127 -1.69 -15.39 0.82
C ARG A 127 -2.65 -14.21 0.71
N LEU A 128 -2.15 -12.98 0.86
CA LEU A 128 -2.97 -11.78 0.71
C LEU A 128 -3.56 -11.70 -0.70
N MET A 129 -2.78 -11.97 -1.74
CA MET A 129 -3.27 -12.03 -3.13
C MET A 129 -4.44 -13.01 -3.28
N HIS A 130 -4.33 -14.21 -2.72
CA HIS A 130 -5.41 -15.19 -2.77
C HIS A 130 -6.65 -14.73 -2.01
N MET A 131 -6.48 -14.11 -0.84
CA MET A 131 -7.58 -13.55 -0.05
C MET A 131 -8.30 -12.42 -0.80
N VAL A 132 -7.55 -11.50 -1.42
CA VAL A 132 -8.13 -10.40 -2.22
C VAL A 132 -8.93 -10.98 -3.39
N ARG A 133 -8.36 -11.91 -4.16
CA ARG A 133 -9.06 -12.55 -5.28
C ARG A 133 -10.29 -13.35 -4.88
N ALA A 134 -10.31 -13.91 -3.68
CA ALA A 134 -11.47 -14.65 -3.15
C ALA A 134 -12.64 -13.73 -2.75
N VAL A 135 -12.36 -12.49 -2.36
CA VAL A 135 -13.37 -11.53 -1.90
C VAL A 135 -13.83 -10.59 -3.01
N PHE A 136 -12.93 -10.22 -3.92
CA PHE A 136 -13.18 -9.23 -4.96
C PHE A 136 -13.07 -9.87 -6.35
N GLU A 137 -14.22 -10.09 -6.97
CA GLU A 137 -14.28 -10.61 -8.34
C GLU A 137 -13.67 -9.60 -9.33
N GLY A 138 -12.82 -10.07 -10.25
CA GLY A 138 -12.14 -9.22 -11.21
C GLY A 138 -10.88 -8.52 -10.68
N ALA A 139 -10.44 -8.79 -9.43
CA ALA A 139 -9.23 -8.20 -8.87
C ALA A 139 -7.98 -8.59 -9.68
N GLN A 140 -7.27 -7.58 -10.19
CA GLN A 140 -6.02 -7.70 -10.95
C GLN A 140 -4.83 -7.52 -10.00
N VAL A 141 -4.51 -8.57 -9.25
CA VAL A 141 -3.48 -8.50 -8.20
C VAL A 141 -2.12 -8.89 -8.75
N ARG A 142 -1.14 -8.01 -8.53
CA ARG A 142 0.29 -8.27 -8.78
C ARG A 142 1.06 -8.22 -7.47
N VAL A 143 1.96 -9.19 -7.27
CA VAL A 143 2.91 -9.23 -6.16
C VAL A 143 4.28 -8.79 -6.67
N THR A 144 5.01 -8.00 -5.90
CA THR A 144 6.36 -7.54 -6.19
C THR A 144 7.20 -7.44 -4.90
N GLU A 145 8.50 -7.44 -5.04
CA GLU A 145 9.42 -7.19 -3.94
C GLU A 145 9.66 -5.68 -3.77
N CYS A 146 9.83 -5.24 -2.53
CA CYS A 146 10.16 -3.85 -2.23
C CYS A 146 11.55 -3.47 -2.71
N GLY A 147 11.68 -2.31 -3.34
CA GLY A 147 12.97 -1.68 -3.64
C GLY A 147 13.67 -1.13 -2.40
N GLY A 148 14.90 -0.62 -2.57
CA GLY A 148 15.80 -0.29 -1.47
C GLY A 148 15.23 0.64 -0.40
N LEU A 149 14.63 1.77 -0.78
CA LEU A 149 14.10 2.75 0.18
C LEU A 149 12.86 2.22 0.89
N CYS A 150 11.97 1.54 0.17
CA CYS A 150 10.79 0.92 0.76
C CYS A 150 11.16 -0.20 1.73
N SER A 151 12.11 -1.06 1.36
CA SER A 151 12.61 -2.12 2.25
C SER A 151 13.18 -1.56 3.55
N TYR A 152 13.88 -0.44 3.49
CA TYR A 152 14.42 0.22 4.67
C TYR A 152 13.30 0.66 5.63
N TYR A 153 12.21 1.23 5.14
CA TYR A 153 11.11 1.70 5.97
C TYR A 153 10.10 0.61 6.36
N ALA A 154 9.83 -0.32 5.44
CA ALA A 154 8.91 -1.43 5.70
C ALA A 154 9.51 -2.48 6.66
N GLU A 155 10.83 -2.55 6.71
CA GLU A 155 11.58 -3.55 7.45
C GLU A 155 11.16 -4.99 7.07
N LEU A 156 11.86 -5.99 7.55
CA LEU A 156 11.57 -7.39 7.24
C LEU A 156 10.15 -7.76 7.67
N GLY A 157 9.40 -8.44 6.81
CA GLY A 157 8.02 -8.85 7.08
C GLY A 157 6.95 -7.84 6.67
N GLY A 158 7.35 -6.61 6.30
CA GLY A 158 6.43 -5.56 5.88
C GLY A 158 5.70 -5.87 4.57
N LEU A 159 4.43 -5.44 4.49
CA LEU A 159 3.58 -5.49 3.31
C LEU A 159 3.04 -4.08 3.02
N MET A 160 2.99 -3.72 1.74
CA MET A 160 2.35 -2.51 1.24
C MET A 160 1.39 -2.88 0.12
N VAL A 161 0.21 -2.25 0.11
CA VAL A 161 -0.87 -2.55 -0.82
C VAL A 161 -1.33 -1.26 -1.46
N GLY A 162 -0.94 -1.04 -2.72
CA GLY A 162 -1.46 0.03 -3.55
C GLY A 162 -2.66 -0.46 -4.35
N PHE A 163 -3.71 0.32 -4.45
CA PHE A 163 -4.93 -0.06 -5.16
C PHE A 163 -5.69 1.15 -5.70
N GLU A 164 -6.54 0.88 -6.69
CA GLU A 164 -7.51 1.83 -7.24
C GLU A 164 -8.85 1.66 -6.50
N ASP A 165 -9.58 2.73 -6.23
CA ASP A 165 -10.97 2.62 -5.78
C ASP A 165 -11.94 2.46 -6.97
N ALA A 166 -13.24 2.37 -6.69
CA ALA A 166 -14.26 2.13 -7.71
C ALA A 166 -14.46 3.29 -8.69
N ASP A 167 -13.94 4.48 -8.38
CA ASP A 167 -14.12 5.72 -9.15
C ASP A 167 -12.86 6.08 -9.97
N ALA A 168 -11.83 5.20 -9.99
CA ALA A 168 -10.54 5.39 -10.67
C ALA A 168 -10.63 5.30 -12.21
#